data_da8cfee5a0cf407b2d9d611c6d5c0457
#
_entry.id   da8cfee5a0cf407b2d9d611c6d5c0457
#
_cell.length_a   1.000
_cell.length_b   1.000
_cell.length_c   1.000
_cell.angle_alpha   90.00
_cell.angle_beta   90.00
_cell.angle_gamma   90.00
#
_symmetry.space_group_name_H-M   'P 1'
#
loop_
_entity.id
_entity.type
_entity.pdbx_description
1 polymer ?
#
loop_
_entity_poly.entity_id
_entity_poly.type
_entity_poly.pdbx_seq_one_letter_code
_entity_poly.pdbx_strand_id
1 'polypeptide(L)'
;EGSDFSKAAIMKCCKMFDESENTEIRIISAAEPAQVPAEPYMVSAEYIGALDAVALKRANEAVAEAEGEIRKSSPDLAVGMSSKVVTGNPQQTIVEEAKNWGADLIIMGSHGYGFWQRALLGSVSDSVVHHAPCSVLVVRPSHEPNGKKNGTTIGERRK
;
A
#
# COMPACT_ATOMS: atom_id res chain seq x y z
N GLU A 1 0.18 -4.60 3.48
CA GLU A 1 -0.97 -5.02 4.31
C GLU A 1 -1.98 -5.93 3.58
N GLY A 2 -1.91 -6.17 2.27
CA GLY A 2 -2.84 -7.02 1.51
C GLY A 2 -4.30 -6.51 1.47
N SER A 3 -4.54 -5.24 1.81
CA SER A 3 -5.88 -4.63 1.76
C SER A 3 -6.30 -4.29 0.33
N ASP A 4 -7.61 -4.09 0.09
CA ASP A 4 -8.11 -3.64 -1.22
C ASP A 4 -7.51 -2.30 -1.65
N PHE A 5 -7.11 -1.46 -0.70
CA PHE A 5 -6.42 -0.19 -0.96
C PHE A 5 -5.00 -0.41 -1.45
N SER A 6 -4.24 -1.36 -0.86
CA SER A 6 -2.90 -1.69 -1.34
C SER A 6 -2.95 -2.37 -2.71
N LYS A 7 -3.91 -3.25 -2.95
CA LYS A 7 -4.15 -3.85 -4.28
C LYS A 7 -4.45 -2.79 -5.34
N ALA A 8 -5.29 -1.81 -5.02
CA ALA A 8 -5.56 -0.69 -5.93
C ALA A 8 -4.30 0.13 -6.23
N ALA A 9 -3.43 0.32 -5.23
CA ALA A 9 -2.14 1.00 -5.43
C ALA A 9 -1.23 0.22 -6.37
N ILE A 10 -1.12 -1.11 -6.22
CA ILE A 10 -0.36 -2.01 -7.09
C ILE A 10 -0.89 -1.94 -8.53
N MET A 11 -2.20 -2.08 -8.71
CA MET A 11 -2.83 -2.01 -10.04
C MET A 11 -2.62 -0.65 -10.70
N LYS A 12 -2.63 0.44 -9.90
CA LYS A 12 -2.34 1.78 -10.40
C LYS A 12 -0.88 1.91 -10.82
N CYS A 13 0.05 1.36 -10.06
CA CYS A 13 1.46 1.32 -10.38
C CYS A 13 1.70 0.60 -11.73
N CYS A 14 1.19 -0.64 -11.87
CA CYS A 14 1.28 -1.40 -13.11
C CYS A 14 0.77 -0.58 -14.30
N LYS A 15 -0.44 -0.02 -14.19
CA LYS A 15 -1.04 0.76 -15.28
C LYS A 15 -0.26 2.04 -15.64
N MET A 16 0.45 2.64 -14.70
CA MET A 16 1.21 3.88 -14.96
C MET A 16 2.56 3.61 -15.61
N PHE A 17 3.17 2.47 -15.33
CA PHE A 17 4.55 2.18 -15.70
C PHE A 17 4.72 0.95 -16.61
N ASP A 18 3.64 0.37 -17.11
CA ASP A 18 3.65 -0.86 -17.93
C ASP A 18 4.57 -0.76 -19.17
N GLU A 19 4.62 0.42 -19.79
CA GLU A 19 5.46 0.68 -20.97
C GLU A 19 6.71 1.50 -20.64
N SER A 20 7.09 1.60 -19.35
CA SER A 20 8.16 2.47 -18.90
C SER A 20 9.48 1.73 -18.90
N GLU A 21 10.39 2.10 -19.78
CA GLU A 21 11.77 1.64 -19.74
C GLU A 21 12.51 2.26 -18.54
N ASN A 22 13.37 1.50 -17.88
CA ASN A 22 14.20 1.94 -16.75
C ASN A 22 13.44 2.35 -15.47
N THR A 23 12.28 1.73 -15.20
CA THR A 23 11.58 1.90 -13.93
C THR A 23 12.02 0.82 -12.95
N GLU A 24 12.55 1.24 -11.80
CA GLU A 24 12.82 0.35 -10.67
C GLU A 24 11.67 0.44 -9.66
N ILE A 25 11.20 -0.71 -9.19
CA ILE A 25 10.15 -0.78 -8.17
C ILE A 25 10.68 -1.42 -6.90
N ARG A 26 10.36 -0.80 -5.76
CA ARG A 26 10.56 -1.41 -4.45
C ARG A 26 9.24 -1.54 -3.71
N ILE A 27 8.85 -2.77 -3.44
CA ILE A 27 7.68 -3.10 -2.62
C ILE A 27 8.12 -3.08 -1.16
N ILE A 28 7.38 -2.33 -0.33
CA ILE A 28 7.65 -2.24 1.11
C ILE A 28 6.41 -2.67 1.89
N SER A 29 6.61 -3.49 2.89
CA SER A 29 5.62 -3.75 3.93
C SER A 29 6.26 -3.54 5.30
N ALA A 30 5.57 -2.80 6.18
CA ALA A 30 6.02 -2.56 7.54
C ALA A 30 5.33 -3.54 8.51
N ALA A 31 6.13 -4.26 9.29
CA ALA A 31 5.68 -5.05 10.42
C ALA A 31 5.80 -4.21 11.68
N GLU A 32 4.67 -3.70 12.16
CA GLU A 32 4.64 -2.91 13.40
C GLU A 32 4.76 -3.85 14.61
N PRO A 33 5.77 -3.66 15.47
CA PRO A 33 5.92 -4.45 16.68
C PRO A 33 4.73 -4.30 17.62
N ALA A 34 4.42 -5.35 18.35
CA ALA A 34 3.37 -5.32 19.36
C ALA A 34 3.67 -4.26 20.41
N GLN A 35 2.69 -3.40 20.67
CA GLN A 35 2.83 -2.40 21.72
C GLN A 35 2.66 -3.07 23.07
N VAL A 36 3.69 -2.95 23.92
CA VAL A 36 3.67 -3.48 25.28
C VAL A 36 2.83 -2.55 26.16
N PRO A 37 1.84 -3.04 26.89
CA PRO A 37 1.11 -2.23 27.87
C PRO A 37 2.05 -1.63 28.93
N ALA A 38 1.67 -0.47 29.47
CA ALA A 38 2.45 0.21 30.51
C ALA A 38 2.64 -0.64 31.80
N GLU A 39 1.84 -1.68 31.99
CA GLU A 39 1.93 -2.65 33.09
C GLU A 39 2.47 -4.00 32.57
N PRO A 40 3.81 -4.14 32.44
CA PRO A 40 4.46 -5.25 31.74
C PRO A 40 4.29 -6.62 32.44
N TYR A 41 3.89 -6.68 33.71
CA TYR A 41 3.67 -7.96 34.44
C TYR A 41 2.39 -8.68 34.02
N MET A 42 1.54 -8.06 33.21
CA MET A 42 0.32 -8.68 32.69
C MET A 42 0.52 -9.42 31.37
N VAL A 43 1.66 -9.25 30.69
CA VAL A 43 1.90 -9.83 29.37
C VAL A 43 3.27 -10.51 29.34
N SER A 44 3.31 -11.80 28.99
CA SER A 44 4.57 -12.52 28.89
C SER A 44 5.37 -12.12 27.63
N ALA A 45 6.70 -12.15 27.73
CA ALA A 45 7.59 -11.92 26.59
C ALA A 45 7.31 -12.89 25.43
N GLU A 46 6.90 -14.12 25.74
CA GLU A 46 6.52 -15.14 24.76
C GLU A 46 5.28 -14.72 23.96
N TYR A 47 4.27 -14.14 24.63
CA TYR A 47 3.08 -13.64 23.97
C TYR A 47 3.38 -12.46 23.04
N ILE A 48 4.25 -11.52 23.48
CA ILE A 48 4.69 -10.40 22.64
C ILE A 48 5.43 -10.92 21.42
N GLY A 49 6.37 -11.86 21.61
CA GLY A 49 7.10 -12.48 20.51
C GLY A 49 6.19 -13.21 19.51
N ALA A 50 5.10 -13.83 19.99
CA ALA A 50 4.12 -14.46 19.11
C ALA A 50 3.35 -13.41 18.27
N LEU A 51 3.00 -12.26 18.84
CA LEU A 51 2.35 -11.16 18.11
C LEU A 51 3.29 -10.56 17.05
N ASP A 52 4.55 -10.34 17.38
CA ASP A 52 5.57 -9.84 16.45
C ASP A 52 5.78 -10.82 15.28
N ALA A 53 5.82 -12.12 15.57
CA ALA A 53 5.92 -13.15 14.53
C ALA A 53 4.71 -13.14 13.59
N VAL A 54 3.50 -12.92 14.11
CA VAL A 54 2.28 -12.79 13.29
C VAL A 54 2.34 -11.52 12.42
N ALA A 55 2.78 -10.39 12.97
CA ALA A 55 2.93 -9.14 12.22
C ALA A 55 3.95 -9.30 11.08
N LEU A 56 5.10 -9.91 11.37
CA LEU A 56 6.13 -10.17 10.37
C LEU A 56 5.65 -11.13 9.28
N LYS A 57 4.94 -12.20 9.66
CA LYS A 57 4.36 -13.14 8.70
C LYS A 57 3.40 -12.45 7.75
N ARG A 58 2.47 -11.64 8.27
CA ARG A 58 1.52 -10.87 7.45
C ARG A 58 2.21 -9.90 6.50
N ALA A 59 3.28 -9.23 6.95
CA ALA A 59 4.04 -8.32 6.12
C ALA A 59 4.74 -9.05 4.96
N ASN A 60 5.32 -10.24 5.20
CA ASN A 60 5.92 -11.08 4.17
C ASN A 60 4.87 -11.60 3.17
N GLU A 61 3.72 -12.05 3.65
CA GLU A 61 2.61 -12.50 2.79
C GLU A 61 2.11 -11.37 1.88
N ALA A 62 1.96 -10.15 2.42
CA ALA A 62 1.54 -8.98 1.66
C ALA A 62 2.55 -8.61 0.56
N VAL A 63 3.85 -8.72 0.84
CA VAL A 63 4.91 -8.51 -0.16
C VAL A 63 4.84 -9.57 -1.25
N ALA A 64 4.75 -10.85 -0.88
CA ALA A 64 4.67 -11.96 -1.84
C ALA A 64 3.43 -11.86 -2.74
N GLU A 65 2.28 -11.46 -2.19
CA GLU A 65 1.06 -11.21 -2.96
C GLU A 65 1.27 -10.07 -3.96
N ALA A 66 1.86 -8.96 -3.52
CA ALA A 66 2.14 -7.80 -4.36
C ALA A 66 3.10 -8.13 -5.51
N GLU A 67 4.17 -8.88 -5.23
CA GLU A 67 5.09 -9.37 -6.26
C GLU A 67 4.38 -10.25 -7.29
N GLY A 68 3.53 -11.15 -6.82
CA GLY A 68 2.74 -12.03 -7.69
C GLY A 68 1.82 -11.26 -8.62
N GLU A 69 1.14 -10.24 -8.12
CA GLU A 69 0.26 -9.38 -8.91
C GLU A 69 1.02 -8.55 -9.95
N ILE A 70 2.18 -7.98 -9.60
CA ILE A 70 3.01 -7.23 -10.56
C ILE A 70 3.55 -8.15 -11.65
N ARG A 71 4.09 -9.33 -11.29
CA ARG A 71 4.59 -10.30 -12.28
C ARG A 71 3.52 -10.77 -13.25
N LYS A 72 2.28 -10.87 -12.79
CA LYS A 72 1.14 -11.29 -13.60
C LYS A 72 0.63 -10.16 -14.50
N SER A 73 0.56 -8.94 -13.97
CA SER A 73 -0.06 -7.79 -14.64
C SER A 73 0.90 -7.05 -15.56
N SER A 74 2.17 -6.97 -15.22
CA SER A 74 3.22 -6.21 -15.92
C SER A 74 4.56 -6.93 -15.79
N PRO A 75 4.79 -8.01 -16.57
CA PRO A 75 6.01 -8.82 -16.49
C PRO A 75 7.30 -8.02 -16.70
N ASP A 76 7.29 -7.05 -17.60
CA ASP A 76 8.46 -6.21 -17.93
C ASP A 76 8.83 -5.31 -16.73
N LEU A 77 7.84 -4.77 -16.06
CA LEU A 77 8.03 -3.97 -14.85
C LEU A 77 8.60 -4.82 -13.70
N ALA A 78 8.31 -6.11 -13.67
CA ALA A 78 8.80 -7.02 -12.65
C ALA A 78 10.32 -7.29 -12.75
N VAL A 79 10.98 -6.95 -13.85
CA VAL A 79 12.43 -7.14 -14.03
C VAL A 79 13.22 -6.21 -13.09
N GLY A 80 12.80 -4.97 -12.92
CA GLY A 80 13.40 -3.98 -12.00
C GLY A 80 12.81 -3.99 -10.59
N MET A 81 12.08 -5.05 -10.21
CA MET A 81 11.38 -5.12 -8.94
C MET A 81 12.26 -5.67 -7.82
N SER A 82 12.22 -5.02 -6.68
CA SER A 82 12.75 -5.49 -5.41
C SER A 82 11.70 -5.40 -4.31
N SER A 83 11.90 -6.11 -3.22
CA SER A 83 10.97 -6.07 -2.09
C SER A 83 11.71 -6.03 -0.75
N LYS A 84 11.08 -5.46 0.26
CA LYS A 84 11.62 -5.36 1.60
C LYS A 84 10.51 -5.35 2.64
N VAL A 85 10.65 -6.19 3.65
CA VAL A 85 9.88 -6.08 4.89
C VAL A 85 10.72 -5.33 5.91
N VAL A 86 10.13 -4.28 6.50
CA VAL A 86 10.78 -3.47 7.53
C VAL A 86 10.03 -3.62 8.85
N THR A 87 10.75 -3.70 9.95
CA THR A 87 10.15 -3.75 11.29
C THR A 87 10.21 -2.37 11.91
N GLY A 88 9.10 -1.87 12.43
CA GLY A 88 9.03 -0.56 13.07
C GLY A 88 7.71 0.15 12.83
N ASN A 89 7.65 1.41 13.25
CA ASN A 89 6.48 2.25 13.00
C ASN A 89 6.32 2.51 11.49
N PRO A 90 5.19 2.15 10.88
CA PRO A 90 5.00 2.25 9.43
C PRO A 90 5.20 3.66 8.87
N GLN A 91 4.80 4.68 9.62
CA GLN A 91 4.91 6.08 9.20
C GLN A 91 6.37 6.51 9.01
N GLN A 92 7.24 6.09 9.94
CA GLN A 92 8.65 6.43 9.92
C GLN A 92 9.43 5.55 8.95
N THR A 93 9.25 4.24 9.03
CA THR A 93 10.02 3.27 8.23
C THR A 93 9.79 3.43 6.73
N ILE A 94 8.57 3.78 6.28
CA ILE A 94 8.29 4.04 4.87
C ILE A 94 9.03 5.29 4.37
N VAL A 95 8.99 6.38 5.13
CA VAL A 95 9.67 7.63 4.79
C VAL A 95 11.19 7.46 4.77
N GLU A 96 11.74 6.76 5.78
CA GLU A 96 13.17 6.47 5.85
C GLU A 96 13.65 5.59 4.69
N GLU A 97 12.88 4.55 4.36
CA GLU A 97 13.24 3.67 3.24
C GLU A 97 13.17 4.41 1.90
N ALA A 98 12.15 5.24 1.69
CA ALA A 98 12.05 6.08 0.49
C ALA A 98 13.25 7.02 0.36
N LYS A 99 13.68 7.64 1.45
CA LYS A 99 14.86 8.50 1.48
C LYS A 99 16.15 7.72 1.21
N ASN A 100 16.34 6.57 1.85
CA ASN A 100 17.56 5.76 1.75
C ASN A 100 17.71 5.12 0.36
N TRP A 101 16.59 4.81 -0.28
CA TRP A 101 16.58 4.25 -1.63
C TRP A 101 16.65 5.32 -2.73
N GLY A 102 16.35 6.57 -2.41
CA GLY A 102 16.28 7.66 -3.37
C GLY A 102 15.02 7.58 -4.24
N ALA A 103 13.88 7.23 -3.65
CA ALA A 103 12.64 7.12 -4.38
C ALA A 103 12.18 8.47 -4.97
N ASP A 104 11.72 8.47 -6.22
CA ASP A 104 11.11 9.62 -6.88
C ASP A 104 9.60 9.71 -6.63
N LEU A 105 8.97 8.56 -6.35
CA LEU A 105 7.54 8.44 -6.13
C LEU A 105 7.22 7.33 -5.13
N ILE A 106 6.35 7.65 -4.17
CA ILE A 106 5.69 6.67 -3.31
C ILE A 106 4.27 6.47 -3.81
N ILE A 107 3.87 5.21 -4.05
CA ILE A 107 2.49 4.84 -4.38
C ILE A 107 1.93 4.01 -3.22
N MET A 108 0.81 4.44 -2.66
CA MET A 108 0.21 3.77 -1.51
C MET A 108 -1.30 3.84 -1.51
N GLY A 109 -1.94 2.92 -0.81
CA GLY A 109 -3.37 2.99 -0.55
C GLY A 109 -3.73 4.10 0.42
N SER A 110 -4.94 4.65 0.30
CA SER A 110 -5.40 5.71 1.21
C SER A 110 -5.69 5.23 2.63
N HIS A 111 -5.92 3.91 2.82
CA HIS A 111 -6.22 3.28 4.11
C HIS A 111 -5.64 1.87 4.16
N GLY A 112 -5.48 1.32 5.39
CA GLY A 112 -5.21 -0.08 5.65
C GLY A 112 -6.47 -0.85 6.06
N TYR A 113 -6.28 -2.00 6.75
CA TYR A 113 -7.39 -2.77 7.29
C TYR A 113 -8.17 -2.01 8.37
N GLY A 114 -9.49 -1.98 8.25
CA GLY A 114 -10.39 -1.63 9.36
C GLY A 114 -10.95 -0.20 9.37
N PHE A 115 -10.77 0.60 8.34
CA PHE A 115 -11.30 1.96 8.33
C PHE A 115 -12.52 2.16 7.41
N TRP A 116 -13.56 2.75 7.99
CA TRP A 116 -14.83 3.09 7.34
C TRP A 116 -14.73 4.36 6.48
N GLN A 117 -15.53 4.42 5.46
CA GLN A 117 -15.64 5.28 4.28
C GLN A 117 -15.59 6.82 4.47
N ARG A 118 -15.33 7.37 5.65
CA ARG A 118 -15.47 8.81 5.89
C ARG A 118 -14.20 9.59 6.19
N ALA A 119 -13.10 8.92 6.51
CA ALA A 119 -11.82 9.62 6.71
C ALA A 119 -11.14 9.90 5.36
N LEU A 120 -10.59 11.09 5.20
CA LEU A 120 -9.93 11.52 3.97
C LEU A 120 -8.66 10.71 3.69
N LEU A 121 -7.85 10.40 4.73
CA LEU A 121 -6.64 9.59 4.68
C LEU A 121 -6.51 8.76 5.96
N GLY A 122 -5.88 7.60 5.88
CA GLY A 122 -5.47 6.81 7.04
C GLY A 122 -4.23 7.43 7.70
N SER A 123 -3.97 7.09 8.98
CA SER A 123 -2.86 7.67 9.75
C SER A 123 -1.49 7.52 9.09
N VAL A 124 -1.23 6.37 8.45
CA VAL A 124 0.03 6.13 7.74
C VAL A 124 0.12 6.96 6.47
N SER A 125 -0.92 6.95 5.63
CA SER A 125 -0.92 7.72 4.38
C SER A 125 -0.88 9.23 4.62
N ASP A 126 -1.58 9.72 5.63
CA ASP A 126 -1.52 11.12 6.04
C ASP A 126 -0.11 11.53 6.47
N SER A 127 0.52 10.75 7.35
CA SER A 127 1.88 11.01 7.79
C SER A 127 2.90 10.96 6.65
N VAL A 128 2.80 9.96 5.77
CA VAL A 128 3.71 9.82 4.61
C VAL A 128 3.57 11.01 3.67
N VAL A 129 2.35 11.48 3.37
CA VAL A 129 2.14 12.69 2.53
C VAL A 129 2.83 13.91 3.10
N HIS A 130 2.86 14.07 4.43
CA HIS A 130 3.48 15.23 5.07
C HIS A 130 5.01 15.15 5.18
N HIS A 131 5.59 13.95 5.23
CA HIS A 131 7.00 13.75 5.55
C HIS A 131 7.83 13.09 4.44
N ALA A 132 7.21 12.66 3.34
CA ALA A 132 7.92 12.01 2.25
C ALA A 132 9.00 12.92 1.63
N PRO A 133 10.16 12.35 1.25
CA PRO A 133 11.22 13.08 0.56
C PRO A 133 10.93 13.32 -0.94
N CYS A 134 9.85 12.74 -1.46
CA CYS A 134 9.49 12.72 -2.88
C CYS A 134 7.97 12.86 -3.07
N SER A 135 7.51 12.78 -4.31
CA SER A 135 6.07 12.78 -4.64
C SER A 135 5.35 11.59 -4.01
N VAL A 136 4.08 11.78 -3.62
CA VAL A 136 3.24 10.70 -3.07
C VAL A 136 1.94 10.60 -3.85
N LEU A 137 1.66 9.42 -4.37
CA LEU A 137 0.38 9.08 -5.00
C LEU A 137 -0.46 8.22 -4.06
N VAL A 138 -1.53 8.78 -3.54
CA VAL A 138 -2.48 8.05 -2.70
C VAL A 138 -3.64 7.53 -3.54
N VAL A 139 -3.81 6.21 -3.57
CA VAL A 139 -4.78 5.53 -4.41
C VAL A 139 -5.97 5.05 -3.57
N ARG A 140 -7.16 5.25 -4.11
CA ARG A 140 -8.41 4.68 -3.58
C ARG A 140 -8.93 3.63 -4.54
N PRO A 141 -9.48 2.51 -4.04
CA PRO A 141 -10.24 1.60 -4.89
C PRO A 141 -11.37 2.38 -5.58
N SER A 142 -11.52 2.19 -6.88
CA SER A 142 -12.69 2.70 -7.57
C SER A 142 -13.90 1.92 -7.05
N HIS A 143 -14.81 2.58 -6.34
CA HIS A 143 -16.16 2.06 -6.17
C HIS A 143 -16.83 2.13 -7.54
N GLU A 144 -16.88 1.03 -8.28
CA GLU A 144 -17.92 0.90 -9.28
C GLU A 144 -19.25 0.82 -8.52
N PRO A 145 -20.14 1.80 -8.69
CA PRO A 145 -21.50 1.64 -8.19
C PRO A 145 -22.11 0.46 -8.92
N ASN A 146 -22.39 -0.61 -8.19
CA ASN A 146 -23.10 -1.81 -8.67
C ASN A 146 -24.23 -1.40 -9.63
N GLY A 147 -24.06 -1.75 -10.88
CA GLY A 147 -25.05 -1.93 -11.93
C GLY A 147 -26.32 -1.09 -11.88
N LYS A 148 -26.29 0.15 -12.40
CA LYS A 148 -27.42 0.71 -13.14
C LYS A 148 -26.88 1.26 -14.45
N LYS A 149 -27.00 0.43 -15.51
CA LYS A 149 -27.05 0.90 -16.90
C LYS A 149 -28.29 1.80 -17.03
N ASN A 150 -28.16 3.06 -16.71
CA ASN A 150 -29.12 4.06 -17.19
C ASN A 150 -28.56 4.57 -18.50
N GLY A 151 -29.06 3.96 -19.59
CA GLY A 151 -28.95 4.51 -20.92
C GLY A 151 -29.60 5.89 -20.94
N THR A 152 -28.78 6.92 -20.86
CA THR A 152 -29.20 8.28 -21.24
C THR A 152 -28.81 8.45 -22.70
N THR A 153 -29.76 8.17 -23.58
CA THR A 153 -29.75 8.59 -24.97
C THR A 153 -29.75 10.12 -24.96
N ILE A 154 -28.63 10.73 -25.34
CA ILE A 154 -28.59 12.16 -25.61
C ILE A 154 -29.28 12.35 -26.94
N GLY A 155 -30.49 12.92 -26.90
CA GLY A 155 -31.28 13.27 -28.06
C GLY A 155 -30.55 14.27 -28.95
N GLU A 156 -30.39 13.92 -30.22
CA GLU A 156 -30.06 14.82 -31.30
C GLU A 156 -31.00 16.04 -31.32
N ARG A 157 -30.47 17.23 -31.14
CA ARG A 157 -31.18 18.43 -31.63
C ARG A 157 -30.80 18.67 -33.08
N ARG A 158 -31.73 18.35 -33.95
CA ARG A 158 -31.75 18.90 -35.30
C ARG A 158 -32.13 20.40 -35.19
N LYS A 159 -31.26 21.23 -35.66
CA LYS A 159 -31.46 22.24 -36.67
C LYS A 159 -30.20 22.86 -37.07
#